data_df12af06b5a046313177398dbfb52dd8
#
_entry.id   df12af06b5a046313177398dbfb52dd8
#
_cell.length_a   1.000
_cell.length_b   1.000
_cell.length_c   1.000
_cell.angle_alpha   90.00
_cell.angle_beta   90.00
_cell.angle_gamma   90.00
#
_symmetry.space_group_name_H-M   'P 1'
#
loop_
_entity.id
_entity.type
_entity.pdbx_description
1 polymer ?
#
loop_
_entity_poly.entity_id
_entity_poly.type
_entity_poly.pdbx_seq_one_letter_code
_entity_poly.pdbx_strand_id
1 'polypeptide(L)' 'MLSKPSIKLNKSLYERATKIAATAGYSSVDEFVEHLVEKELSHFEESDSKEDVVKKLKGLGYLE' A
#
# COMPACT_ATOMS: atom_id res chain seq x y z
N MET A 1 18.60 17.78 -4.76
CA MET A 1 18.19 16.38 -4.69
C MET A 1 16.82 16.27 -4.04
N LEU A 2 15.97 15.51 -4.65
CA LEU A 2 14.62 15.34 -4.13
C LEU A 2 14.63 14.39 -2.92
N SER A 3 13.94 14.76 -1.87
CA SER A 3 13.78 13.88 -0.72
C SER A 3 12.78 12.80 -1.08
N LYS A 4 12.90 11.65 -0.43
CA LYS A 4 11.93 10.59 -0.61
C LYS A 4 10.58 11.02 -0.06
N PRO A 5 9.50 10.69 -0.76
CA PRO A 5 8.18 10.92 -0.20
C PRO A 5 7.99 10.10 1.07
N SER A 6 7.23 10.63 2.00
CA SER A 6 6.95 9.94 3.23
C SER A 6 5.45 9.85 3.43
N ILE A 7 5.04 8.78 4.06
CA ILE A 7 3.63 8.52 4.35
C ILE A 7 3.51 8.20 5.82
N LYS A 8 2.53 8.83 6.47
CA LYS A 8 2.27 8.55 7.87
C LYS A 8 1.29 7.39 7.98
N LEU A 9 1.64 6.43 8.80
CA LEU A 9 0.75 5.32 9.11
C LEU A 9 0.24 5.46 10.52
N ASN A 10 -0.98 4.97 10.73
CA ASN A 10 -1.53 4.81 12.05
C ASN A 10 -0.59 3.92 12.87
N LYS A 11 -0.40 4.24 14.15
CA LYS A 11 0.51 3.48 15.01
C LYS A 11 0.16 2.00 15.05
N SER A 12 -1.11 1.68 15.17
CA SER A 12 -1.56 0.29 15.21
C SER A 12 -1.23 -0.44 13.92
N LEU A 13 -1.45 0.20 12.78
CA LEU A 13 -1.10 -0.37 11.48
C LEU A 13 0.40 -0.56 11.34
N TYR A 14 1.16 0.41 11.81
CA TYR A 14 2.61 0.33 11.75
C TYR A 14 3.13 -0.87 12.55
N GLU A 15 2.60 -1.07 13.76
CA GLU A 15 3.01 -2.18 14.59
C GLU A 15 2.66 -3.52 13.96
N ARG A 16 1.46 -3.63 13.39
CA ARG A 16 1.03 -4.85 12.72
C ARG A 16 1.89 -5.13 11.48
N ALA A 17 2.18 -4.09 10.72
CA ALA A 17 3.03 -4.22 9.55
C ALA A 17 4.44 -4.66 9.93
N THR A 18 4.97 -4.11 11.02
CA THR A 18 6.29 -4.47 11.50
C THR A 18 6.37 -5.95 11.85
N LYS A 19 5.36 -6.48 12.52
CA LYS A 19 5.32 -7.90 12.88
C LYS A 19 5.29 -8.79 11.65
N ILE A 20 4.43 -8.45 10.70
CA ILE A 20 4.30 -9.25 9.49
C ILE A 20 5.56 -9.16 8.64
N ALA A 21 6.15 -7.98 8.55
CA ALA A 21 7.38 -7.79 7.80
C ALA A 21 8.50 -8.69 8.35
N ALA A 22 8.65 -8.72 9.66
CA ALA A 22 9.66 -9.56 10.30
C ALA A 22 9.40 -11.04 10.02
N THR A 23 8.16 -11.48 10.16
CA THR A 23 7.78 -12.86 9.93
C THR A 23 8.00 -13.28 8.47
N ALA A 24 7.74 -12.36 7.55
CA ALA A 24 7.87 -12.64 6.12
C ALA A 24 9.32 -12.52 5.62
N GLY A 25 10.24 -12.07 6.46
CA GLY A 25 11.64 -12.00 6.09
C GLY A 25 12.06 -10.70 5.39
N TYR A 26 11.26 -9.66 5.49
CA TYR A 26 11.65 -8.36 4.93
C TYR A 26 12.72 -7.71 5.80
N SER A 27 13.61 -6.96 5.16
CA SER A 27 14.68 -6.29 5.87
C SER A 27 14.18 -5.08 6.67
N SER A 28 13.04 -4.52 6.30
CA SER A 28 12.45 -3.40 7.00
C SER A 28 10.95 -3.33 6.76
N VAL A 29 10.24 -2.62 7.62
CA VAL A 29 8.81 -2.40 7.42
C VAL A 29 8.57 -1.52 6.19
N ASP A 30 9.50 -0.60 5.91
CA ASP A 30 9.40 0.26 4.74
C ASP A 30 9.36 -0.57 3.45
N GLU A 31 10.24 -1.54 3.36
CA GLU A 31 10.30 -2.42 2.21
C GLU A 31 9.04 -3.25 2.06
N PHE A 32 8.51 -3.72 3.16
CA PHE A 32 7.27 -4.48 3.17
C PHE A 32 6.09 -3.64 2.68
N VAL A 33 5.95 -2.43 3.22
CA VAL A 33 4.87 -1.52 2.84
C VAL A 33 4.99 -1.13 1.38
N GLU A 34 6.20 -0.83 0.93
CA GLU A 34 6.47 -0.48 -0.45
C GLU A 34 6.06 -1.61 -1.40
N HIS A 35 6.38 -2.83 -1.04
CA HIS A 35 6.00 -4.00 -1.82
C HIS A 35 4.48 -4.17 -1.91
N LEU A 36 3.80 -3.97 -0.79
CA LEU A 36 2.34 -4.06 -0.75
C LEU A 36 1.68 -3.01 -1.63
N VAL A 37 2.17 -1.78 -1.54
CA VAL A 37 1.63 -0.68 -2.33
C VAL A 37 1.85 -0.94 -3.81
N GLU A 38 3.03 -1.37 -4.18
CA GLU A 38 3.34 -1.69 -5.56
C GLU A 38 2.45 -2.79 -6.11
N LYS A 39 2.23 -3.82 -5.32
CA LYS A 39 1.38 -4.94 -5.72
C LYS A 39 -0.06 -4.47 -5.96
N GLU A 40 -0.59 -3.65 -5.05
CA GLU A 40 -1.95 -3.14 -5.19
C GLU A 40 -2.06 -2.16 -6.36
N LEU A 41 -1.07 -1.32 -6.56
CA LEU A 41 -1.06 -0.41 -7.69
C LEU A 41 -1.08 -1.16 -9.01
N SER A 42 -0.28 -2.21 -9.11
CA SER A 42 -0.25 -3.04 -10.33
C SER A 42 -1.62 -3.64 -10.59
N HIS A 43 -2.30 -4.06 -9.54
CA HIS A 43 -3.64 -4.62 -9.66
C HIS A 43 -4.63 -3.61 -10.24
N PHE A 44 -4.57 -2.35 -9.77
CA PHE A 44 -5.42 -1.30 -10.27
C PHE A 44 -5.02 -0.84 -11.67
N GLU A 45 -3.73 -0.81 -11.95
CA GLU A 45 -3.20 -0.40 -13.25
C GLU A 45 -3.56 -1.37 -14.37
N GLU A 46 -3.89 -2.60 -14.04
CA GLU A 46 -4.36 -3.57 -15.00
C GLU A 46 -5.77 -3.25 -15.50
N SER A 47 -6.49 -2.38 -14.79
CA SER A 47 -7.81 -1.96 -15.20
C SER A 47 -7.72 -1.01 -16.38
N ASP A 48 -8.53 -1.24 -17.40
CA ASP A 48 -8.46 -0.46 -18.63
C ASP A 48 -9.12 0.91 -18.54
N SER A 49 -9.93 1.13 -17.53
CA SER A 49 -10.67 2.38 -17.43
C SER A 49 -10.58 2.98 -16.05
N LYS A 50 -10.70 4.30 -16.03
CA LYS A 50 -10.75 5.06 -14.81
C LYS A 50 -11.95 4.65 -13.96
N GLU A 51 -13.04 4.31 -14.60
CA GLU A 51 -14.25 3.89 -13.89
C GLU A 51 -14.02 2.62 -13.08
N ASP A 52 -13.28 1.68 -13.63
CA ASP A 52 -12.97 0.43 -12.91
C ASP A 52 -12.14 0.70 -11.68
N VAL A 53 -11.17 1.59 -11.79
CA VAL A 53 -10.33 1.97 -10.65
C VAL A 53 -11.18 2.63 -9.57
N VAL A 54 -12.05 3.55 -9.96
CA VAL A 54 -12.95 4.24 -9.04
C VAL A 54 -13.87 3.25 -8.34
N LYS A 55 -14.43 2.30 -9.08
CA LYS A 55 -15.32 1.28 -8.49
C LYS A 55 -14.57 0.43 -7.47
N LYS A 56 -13.36 0.01 -7.78
CA LYS A 56 -12.57 -0.80 -6.87
C LYS A 56 -12.24 -0.02 -5.60
N LEU A 57 -11.88 1.24 -5.74
CA LEU A 57 -11.58 2.09 -4.59
C LEU A 57 -12.80 2.33 -3.72
N LYS A 58 -13.96 2.51 -4.32
CA LYS A 58 -15.21 2.66 -3.57
C LYS A 58 -15.54 1.38 -2.81
N GLY A 59 -15.36 0.24 -3.47
CA GLY A 59 -15.61 -1.05 -2.84
C GLY A 59 -14.72 -1.31 -1.65
N LEU A 60 -13.53 -0.74 -1.64
CA LEU A 60 -12.59 -0.87 -0.53
C LEU A 60 -12.76 0.21 0.53
N GLY A 61 -13.62 1.19 0.27
CA GLY A 61 -13.88 2.25 1.23
C GLY A 61 -12.94 3.46 1.15
N TYR A 62 -12.15 3.57 0.10
CA TYR A 62 -11.25 4.70 -0.08
C TYR A 62 -11.93 5.95 -0.63
N LEU A 63 -13.05 5.75 -1.32
CA LEU A 63 -13.84 6.85 -1.88
C LEU A 63 -15.24 6.79 -1.31
N GLU A 64 -15.84 7.95 -1.13
CA GLU A 64 -17.21 8.04 -0.66
C GLU A 64 -18.24 7.81 -1.76
#